data_6cb6a37a554c39438fc6a8aec0f1919b
#
_entry.id   6cb6a37a554c39438fc6a8aec0f1919b
#
_cell.length_a   1.000
_cell.length_b   1.000
_cell.length_c   1.000
_cell.angle_alpha   90.00
_cell.angle_beta   90.00
_cell.angle_gamma   90.00
#
_symmetry.space_group_name_H-M   'P 1'
#
loop_
_entity.id
_entity.type
_entity.pdbx_description
1 polymer ?
#
loop_
_entity_poly.entity_id
_entity_poly.type
_entity_poly.pdbx_seq_one_letter_code
_entity_poly.pdbx_strand_id
1 'polypeptide(L)'
;MNYKVLIVEDDPMVAMINSQFVAKVDGFEVAGMCRNGQEALDFLIDNKVDLILLDVFMPVMNGTETLKKIREQKIDAEVIMVTAADDTATIEETVHLGVHDYLIKPFTFERFKISLEKFVTKKSLLKDNQKMNQNDIDNLMLNSAGGQIFAVQSDGDNNIPENLPKGIQRKTLENIISYFEKNSGWCSTDMISEALGISIVTVRNYMNYLVRTKTITEDINYSTGGRPCMLYKKSTQPQH
;
A
#
# COMPACT_ATOMS: atom_id res chain seq x y z
N MET A 1 -6.71 -19.37 17.95
CA MET A 1 -5.27 -19.63 17.63
C MET A 1 -4.73 -18.33 17.09
N ASN A 2 -3.69 -17.78 17.70
CA ASN A 2 -3.14 -16.47 17.30
C ASN A 2 -2.06 -16.67 16.23
N TYR A 3 -1.97 -15.71 15.29
CA TYR A 3 -0.87 -15.62 14.34
C TYR A 3 0.38 -15.11 15.03
N LYS A 4 1.49 -15.79 14.83
CA LYS A 4 2.79 -15.49 15.43
C LYS A 4 3.57 -14.49 14.60
N VAL A 5 3.93 -13.36 15.19
CA VAL A 5 4.65 -12.27 14.53
C VAL A 5 6.08 -12.19 15.09
N LEU A 6 7.07 -12.27 14.21
CA LEU A 6 8.46 -11.92 14.52
C LEU A 6 8.71 -10.46 14.16
N ILE A 7 9.27 -9.69 15.09
CA ILE A 7 9.67 -8.29 14.85
C ILE A 7 11.19 -8.27 14.70
N VAL A 8 11.67 -7.71 13.59
CA VAL A 8 13.11 -7.57 13.30
C VAL A 8 13.39 -6.09 13.09
N GLU A 9 13.99 -5.45 14.09
CA GLU A 9 14.18 -4.01 14.20
C GLU A 9 15.37 -3.75 15.14
N ASP A 10 16.35 -2.95 14.71
CA ASP A 10 17.56 -2.68 15.50
C ASP A 10 17.35 -1.63 16.59
N ASP A 11 16.41 -0.70 16.40
CA ASP A 11 16.00 0.27 17.42
C ASP A 11 15.03 -0.38 18.44
N PRO A 12 15.45 -0.54 19.69
CA PRO A 12 14.61 -1.20 20.70
C PRO A 12 13.33 -0.42 21.05
N MET A 13 13.32 0.91 20.83
CA MET A 13 12.14 1.73 21.09
C MET A 13 11.11 1.50 19.97
N VAL A 14 11.54 1.47 18.71
CA VAL A 14 10.68 1.16 17.56
C VAL A 14 10.16 -0.26 17.63
N ALA A 15 11.01 -1.23 17.98
CA ALA A 15 10.61 -2.62 18.21
C ALA A 15 9.52 -2.74 19.29
N MET A 16 9.64 -1.97 20.39
CA MET A 16 8.62 -1.93 21.45
C MET A 16 7.30 -1.33 20.95
N ILE A 17 7.34 -0.24 20.18
CA ILE A 17 6.13 0.35 19.58
C ILE A 17 5.45 -0.64 18.66
N ASN A 18 6.20 -1.30 17.79
CA ASN A 18 5.70 -2.33 16.90
C ASN A 18 5.07 -3.51 17.67
N SER A 19 5.69 -3.93 18.77
CA SER A 19 5.15 -4.95 19.67
C SER A 19 3.80 -4.52 20.28
N GLN A 20 3.69 -3.26 20.71
CA GLN A 20 2.41 -2.73 21.21
C GLN A 20 1.34 -2.65 20.10
N PHE A 21 1.73 -2.38 18.85
CA PHE A 21 0.81 -2.40 17.73
C PHE A 21 0.29 -3.81 17.45
N VAL A 22 1.16 -4.82 17.45
CA VAL A 22 0.75 -6.22 17.30
C VAL A 22 -0.22 -6.63 18.42
N ALA A 23 0.10 -6.30 19.68
CA ALA A 23 -0.73 -6.66 20.84
C ALA A 23 -2.12 -6.01 20.84
N LYS A 24 -2.32 -4.91 20.09
CA LYS A 24 -3.63 -4.22 19.94
C LYS A 24 -4.52 -4.84 18.87
N VAL A 25 -4.01 -5.76 18.07
CA VAL A 25 -4.80 -6.40 17.00
C VAL A 25 -5.16 -7.81 17.42
N ASP A 26 -6.47 -8.06 17.56
CA ASP A 26 -6.96 -9.37 17.95
C ASP A 26 -6.51 -10.47 16.97
N GLY A 27 -6.13 -11.62 17.53
CA GLY A 27 -5.70 -12.76 16.72
C GLY A 27 -4.22 -12.76 16.35
N PHE A 28 -3.41 -11.85 16.90
CA PHE A 28 -1.97 -11.81 16.74
C PHE A 28 -1.22 -11.84 18.06
N GLU A 29 -0.01 -12.39 18.05
CA GLU A 29 0.90 -12.40 19.20
C GLU A 29 2.35 -12.23 18.73
N VAL A 30 3.17 -11.59 19.54
CA VAL A 30 4.60 -11.45 19.28
C VAL A 30 5.30 -12.74 19.67
N ALA A 31 5.91 -13.43 18.69
CA ALA A 31 6.69 -14.64 18.90
C ALA A 31 8.12 -14.35 19.37
N GLY A 32 8.68 -13.22 18.91
CA GLY A 32 10.03 -12.81 19.28
C GLY A 32 10.37 -11.44 18.72
N MET A 33 11.50 -10.90 19.18
CA MET A 33 12.09 -9.65 18.67
C MET A 33 13.58 -9.88 18.45
N CYS A 34 14.06 -9.55 17.24
CA CYS A 34 15.45 -9.67 16.82
C CYS A 34 15.97 -8.31 16.39
N ARG A 35 17.28 -8.06 16.55
CA ARG A 35 17.89 -6.74 16.26
C ARG A 35 18.54 -6.65 14.88
N ASN A 36 18.63 -7.74 14.16
CA ASN A 36 19.22 -7.81 12.81
C ASN A 36 18.77 -9.09 12.11
N GLY A 37 19.07 -9.18 10.82
CA GLY A 37 18.66 -10.31 10.00
C GLY A 37 19.30 -11.64 10.41
N GLN A 38 20.53 -11.64 10.95
CA GLN A 38 21.18 -12.90 11.39
C GLN A 38 20.45 -13.49 12.59
N GLU A 39 20.14 -12.67 13.61
CA GLU A 39 19.34 -13.11 14.75
C GLU A 39 17.96 -13.62 14.34
N ALA A 40 17.33 -12.97 13.33
CA ALA A 40 16.05 -13.41 12.81
C ALA A 40 16.14 -14.79 12.15
N LEU A 41 17.16 -15.05 11.33
CA LEU A 41 17.36 -16.36 10.71
C LEU A 41 17.63 -17.45 11.74
N ASP A 42 18.46 -17.16 12.75
CA ASP A 42 18.75 -18.09 13.84
C ASP A 42 17.47 -18.42 14.64
N PHE A 43 16.65 -17.41 14.93
CA PHE A 43 15.35 -17.59 15.58
C PHE A 43 14.40 -18.49 14.77
N LEU A 44 14.39 -18.33 13.46
CA LEU A 44 13.49 -19.06 12.55
C LEU A 44 13.87 -20.55 12.38
N ILE A 45 15.06 -20.96 12.80
CA ILE A 45 15.46 -22.39 12.79
C ILE A 45 14.54 -23.21 13.71
N ASP A 46 14.30 -22.71 14.92
CA ASP A 46 13.58 -23.43 15.97
C ASP A 46 12.13 -22.96 16.16
N ASN A 47 11.76 -21.82 15.56
CA ASN A 47 10.48 -21.17 15.79
C ASN A 47 9.72 -20.96 14.50
N LYS A 48 8.51 -21.51 14.42
CA LYS A 48 7.59 -21.20 13.32
C LYS A 48 6.86 -19.89 13.62
N VAL A 49 6.87 -18.98 12.64
CA VAL A 49 6.12 -17.74 12.66
C VAL A 49 5.25 -17.63 11.41
N ASP A 50 4.16 -16.90 11.50
CA ASP A 50 3.24 -16.69 10.38
C ASP A 50 3.57 -15.42 9.61
N LEU A 51 4.12 -14.42 10.30
CA LEU A 51 4.39 -13.09 9.77
C LEU A 51 5.69 -12.53 10.36
N ILE A 52 6.47 -11.87 9.53
CA ILE A 52 7.70 -11.16 9.91
C ILE A 52 7.52 -9.68 9.60
N LEU A 53 7.66 -8.82 10.60
CA LEU A 53 7.79 -7.38 10.44
C LEU A 53 9.28 -7.06 10.38
N LEU A 54 9.78 -6.67 9.21
CA LEU A 54 11.20 -6.62 8.90
C LEU A 54 11.64 -5.21 8.51
N ASP A 55 12.47 -4.59 9.34
CA ASP A 55 13.10 -3.33 8.97
C ASP A 55 14.13 -3.54 7.85
N VAL A 56 14.23 -2.56 6.96
CA VAL A 56 15.21 -2.56 5.87
C VAL A 56 16.60 -2.25 6.38
N PHE A 57 16.73 -1.21 7.20
CA PHE A 57 18.02 -0.67 7.61
C PHE A 57 18.43 -1.19 8.98
N MET A 58 19.23 -2.24 9.00
CA MET A 58 19.74 -2.86 10.23
C MET A 58 21.22 -3.18 10.10
N PRO A 59 21.98 -3.18 11.21
CA PRO A 59 23.38 -3.61 11.22
C PRO A 59 23.52 -5.12 11.00
N VAL A 60 24.74 -5.57 10.69
CA VAL A 60 25.15 -6.97 10.48
C VAL A 60 24.54 -7.60 9.24
N MET A 61 23.22 -7.65 9.13
CA MET A 61 22.46 -8.13 7.98
C MET A 61 21.20 -7.29 7.84
N ASN A 62 21.07 -6.61 6.71
CA ASN A 62 19.92 -5.75 6.41
C ASN A 62 18.67 -6.54 6.04
N GLY A 63 17.52 -5.84 5.96
CA GLY A 63 16.22 -6.47 5.70
C GLY A 63 16.13 -7.13 4.32
N THR A 64 16.73 -6.53 3.29
CA THR A 64 16.73 -7.08 1.93
C THR A 64 17.49 -8.39 1.85
N GLU A 65 18.69 -8.45 2.44
CA GLU A 65 19.49 -9.67 2.53
C GLU A 65 18.79 -10.74 3.36
N THR A 66 18.14 -10.34 4.45
CA THR A 66 17.36 -11.24 5.30
C THR A 66 16.19 -11.84 4.52
N LEU A 67 15.44 -11.02 3.78
CA LEU A 67 14.34 -11.48 2.95
C LEU A 67 14.79 -12.49 1.89
N LYS A 68 15.91 -12.23 1.20
CA LYS A 68 16.49 -13.18 0.23
C LYS A 68 16.75 -14.53 0.86
N LYS A 69 17.42 -14.55 2.02
CA LYS A 69 17.73 -15.80 2.75
C LYS A 69 16.47 -16.53 3.24
N ILE A 70 15.45 -15.80 3.69
CA ILE A 70 14.14 -16.37 4.05
C ILE A 70 13.54 -17.12 2.85
N ARG A 71 13.59 -16.52 1.65
CA ARG A 71 13.07 -17.14 0.42
C ARG A 71 13.94 -18.31 -0.07
N GLU A 72 15.24 -18.19 -0.01
CA GLU A 72 16.19 -19.28 -0.36
C GLU A 72 16.00 -20.50 0.54
N GLN A 73 15.79 -20.29 1.82
CA GLN A 73 15.54 -21.35 2.82
C GLN A 73 14.10 -21.86 2.81
N LYS A 74 13.22 -21.30 1.93
CA LYS A 74 11.80 -21.67 1.80
C LYS A 74 11.04 -21.59 3.11
N ILE A 75 11.36 -20.61 3.96
CA ILE A 75 10.65 -20.38 5.22
C ILE A 75 9.24 -19.89 4.88
N ASP A 76 8.22 -20.62 5.35
CA ASP A 76 6.80 -20.30 5.10
C ASP A 76 6.32 -19.22 6.08
N ALA A 77 6.80 -18.01 5.88
CA ALA A 77 6.35 -16.83 6.59
C ALA A 77 6.10 -15.69 5.60
N GLU A 78 5.01 -14.97 5.81
CA GLU A 78 4.76 -13.71 5.10
C GLU A 78 5.67 -12.61 5.67
N VAL A 79 6.06 -11.66 4.84
CA VAL A 79 6.94 -10.57 5.25
C VAL A 79 6.30 -9.23 4.94
N ILE A 80 6.23 -8.36 5.95
CA ILE A 80 5.93 -6.94 5.81
C ILE A 80 7.25 -6.19 5.95
N MET A 81 7.66 -5.49 4.89
CA MET A 81 8.86 -4.65 4.93
C MET A 81 8.54 -3.31 5.58
N VAL A 82 9.46 -2.85 6.42
CA VAL A 82 9.40 -1.49 7.01
C VAL A 82 10.56 -0.69 6.45
N THR A 83 10.30 0.47 5.84
CA THR A 83 11.30 1.23 5.09
C THR A 83 11.16 2.74 5.29
N ALA A 84 12.21 3.50 4.98
CA ALA A 84 12.14 4.96 4.90
C ALA A 84 11.43 5.43 3.62
N ALA A 85 10.90 6.64 3.61
CA ALA A 85 10.07 7.18 2.52
C ALA A 85 10.79 7.35 1.18
N ASP A 86 12.11 7.43 1.19
CA ASP A 86 12.99 7.71 0.02
C ASP A 86 13.68 6.46 -0.55
N ASP A 87 13.37 5.28 -0.04
CA ASP A 87 14.02 4.03 -0.42
C ASP A 87 13.28 3.29 -1.55
N THR A 88 13.11 3.96 -2.68
CA THR A 88 12.42 3.38 -3.86
C THR A 88 13.21 2.22 -4.49
N ALA A 89 14.55 2.26 -4.44
CA ALA A 89 15.39 1.20 -5.01
C ALA A 89 15.20 -0.13 -4.27
N THR A 90 15.14 -0.11 -2.95
CA THR A 90 14.86 -1.31 -2.14
C THR A 90 13.45 -1.85 -2.40
N ILE A 91 12.47 -0.96 -2.60
CA ILE A 91 11.10 -1.39 -2.93
C ILE A 91 11.08 -2.17 -4.26
N GLU A 92 11.73 -1.67 -5.32
CA GLU A 92 11.82 -2.38 -6.59
C GLU A 92 12.48 -3.75 -6.45
N GLU A 93 13.60 -3.82 -5.73
CA GLU A 93 14.34 -5.07 -5.51
C GLU A 93 13.51 -6.11 -4.76
N THR A 94 12.76 -5.69 -3.75
CA THR A 94 12.03 -6.58 -2.84
C THR A 94 10.62 -6.95 -3.30
N VAL A 95 10.01 -6.19 -4.23
CA VAL A 95 8.71 -6.53 -4.84
C VAL A 95 8.74 -7.92 -5.47
N HIS A 96 9.81 -8.25 -6.20
CA HIS A 96 9.96 -9.55 -6.85
C HIS A 96 10.20 -10.71 -5.87
N LEU A 97 10.53 -10.43 -4.62
CA LEU A 97 10.74 -11.43 -3.57
C LEU A 97 9.43 -11.82 -2.84
N GLY A 98 8.29 -11.29 -3.29
CA GLY A 98 6.98 -11.68 -2.79
C GLY A 98 6.73 -11.26 -1.35
N VAL A 99 6.91 -9.96 -1.04
CA VAL A 99 6.51 -9.39 0.24
C VAL A 99 5.00 -9.23 0.33
N HIS A 100 4.47 -9.32 1.54
CA HIS A 100 3.04 -9.15 1.78
C HIS A 100 2.60 -7.70 1.68
N ASP A 101 3.33 -6.77 2.30
CA ASP A 101 3.04 -5.34 2.29
C ASP A 101 4.30 -4.53 2.64
N TYR A 102 4.23 -3.19 2.46
CA TYR A 102 5.26 -2.22 2.83
C TYR A 102 4.70 -1.18 3.78
N LEU A 103 5.44 -0.87 4.84
CA LEU A 103 5.15 0.20 5.77
C LEU A 103 6.25 1.27 5.68
N ILE A 104 5.89 2.47 5.27
CA ILE A 104 6.81 3.59 5.16
C ILE A 104 6.85 4.32 6.50
N LYS A 105 8.02 4.41 7.13
CA LYS A 105 8.25 5.15 8.39
C LYS A 105 8.15 6.67 8.16
N PRO A 106 7.44 7.42 9.03
CA PRO A 106 6.62 6.96 10.14
C PRO A 106 5.24 6.50 9.70
N PHE A 107 4.74 5.37 10.22
CA PHE A 107 3.41 4.87 9.95
C PHE A 107 2.50 4.90 11.18
N THR A 108 1.20 5.02 10.96
CA THR A 108 0.19 5.01 12.03
C THR A 108 -0.26 3.60 12.37
N PHE A 109 -0.85 3.44 13.56
CA PHE A 109 -1.46 2.17 13.96
C PHE A 109 -2.53 1.70 12.95
N GLU A 110 -3.33 2.62 12.41
CA GLU A 110 -4.36 2.29 11.43
C GLU A 110 -3.77 1.69 10.16
N ARG A 111 -2.64 2.26 9.65
CA ARG A 111 -1.95 1.70 8.46
C ARG A 111 -1.37 0.31 8.75
N PHE A 112 -0.79 0.12 9.93
CA PHE A 112 -0.30 -1.17 10.39
C PHE A 112 -1.43 -2.21 10.49
N LYS A 113 -2.55 -1.84 11.11
CA LYS A 113 -3.74 -2.70 11.27
C LYS A 113 -4.28 -3.17 9.91
N ILE A 114 -4.40 -2.26 8.93
CA ILE A 114 -4.82 -2.62 7.57
C ILE A 114 -3.91 -3.68 6.96
N SER A 115 -2.61 -3.61 7.19
CA SER A 115 -1.65 -4.60 6.69
C SER A 115 -1.88 -5.99 7.30
N LEU A 116 -2.18 -6.05 8.59
CA LEU A 116 -2.51 -7.30 9.28
C LEU A 116 -3.87 -7.87 8.84
N GLU A 117 -4.87 -7.01 8.61
CA GLU A 117 -6.19 -7.44 8.11
C GLU A 117 -6.09 -8.05 6.71
N LYS A 118 -5.27 -7.47 5.82
CA LYS A 118 -4.96 -8.06 4.51
C LYS A 118 -4.31 -9.44 4.64
N PHE A 119 -3.38 -9.59 5.59
CA PHE A 119 -2.74 -10.88 5.87
C PHE A 119 -3.77 -11.94 6.28
N VAL A 120 -4.68 -11.62 7.21
CA VAL A 120 -5.74 -12.56 7.63
C VAL A 120 -6.63 -12.95 6.45
N THR A 121 -7.03 -11.97 5.63
CA THR A 121 -7.85 -12.21 4.43
C THR A 121 -7.13 -13.16 3.46
N LYS A 122 -5.85 -12.92 3.17
CA LYS A 122 -5.04 -13.80 2.31
C LYS A 122 -4.95 -15.22 2.88
N LYS A 123 -4.65 -15.36 4.17
CA LYS A 123 -4.55 -16.68 4.83
C LYS A 123 -5.88 -17.42 4.89
N SER A 124 -7.02 -16.73 5.06
CA SER A 124 -8.35 -17.36 5.05
C SER A 124 -8.72 -17.88 3.66
N LEU A 125 -8.47 -17.11 2.60
CA LEU A 125 -8.70 -17.53 1.22
C LEU A 125 -7.87 -18.75 0.83
N LEU A 126 -6.63 -18.85 1.32
CA LEU A 126 -5.74 -20.00 1.05
C LEU A 126 -6.12 -21.25 1.87
N LYS A 127 -6.81 -21.12 3.00
CA LYS A 127 -7.26 -22.24 3.84
C LYS A 127 -8.57 -22.86 3.35
N ASP A 128 -9.43 -22.10 2.69
CA ASP A 128 -10.67 -22.60 2.12
C ASP A 128 -10.35 -23.38 0.84
N ASN A 129 -10.16 -24.70 1.00
CA ASN A 129 -9.93 -25.67 -0.08
C ASN A 129 -11.17 -25.89 -0.99
N GLN A 130 -12.19 -25.05 -0.93
CA GLN A 130 -13.32 -25.08 -1.85
C GLN A 130 -12.94 -24.25 -3.08
N LYS A 131 -13.12 -24.85 -4.26
CA LYS A 131 -12.87 -24.36 -5.62
C LYS A 131 -12.74 -22.83 -5.69
N MET A 132 -11.50 -22.34 -5.63
CA MET A 132 -11.21 -20.94 -5.93
C MET A 132 -11.76 -20.64 -7.33
N ASN A 133 -12.63 -19.66 -7.42
CA ASN A 133 -13.05 -19.15 -8.72
C ASN A 133 -12.03 -18.13 -9.22
N GLN A 134 -12.11 -17.75 -10.49
CA GLN A 134 -11.17 -16.82 -11.10
C GLN A 134 -11.12 -15.47 -10.35
N ASN A 135 -12.28 -15.01 -9.83
CA ASN A 135 -12.35 -13.76 -9.07
C ASN A 135 -11.56 -13.82 -7.76
N ASP A 136 -11.51 -14.98 -7.09
CA ASP A 136 -10.74 -15.17 -5.86
C ASP A 136 -9.23 -15.11 -6.15
N ILE A 137 -8.80 -15.69 -7.28
CA ILE A 137 -7.41 -15.64 -7.74
C ILE A 137 -7.02 -14.20 -8.12
N ASP A 138 -7.88 -13.50 -8.84
CA ASP A 138 -7.64 -12.11 -9.25
C ASP A 138 -7.54 -11.19 -8.03
N ASN A 139 -8.40 -11.37 -7.03
CA ASN A 139 -8.33 -10.64 -5.76
C ASN A 139 -7.05 -10.94 -4.97
N LEU A 140 -6.57 -12.19 -4.97
CA LEU A 140 -5.29 -12.55 -4.35
C LEU A 140 -4.11 -11.89 -5.04
N MET A 141 -4.09 -11.89 -6.38
CA MET A 141 -3.03 -11.26 -7.16
C MET A 141 -3.03 -9.73 -7.01
N LEU A 142 -4.20 -9.11 -7.02
CA LEU A 142 -4.34 -7.66 -6.83
C LEU A 142 -3.89 -7.22 -5.42
N ASN A 143 -4.17 -8.01 -4.40
CA ASN A 143 -3.74 -7.74 -3.03
C ASN A 143 -2.25 -8.01 -2.79
N SER A 144 -1.63 -8.90 -3.57
CA SER A 144 -0.20 -9.25 -3.44
C SER A 144 0.74 -8.25 -4.12
N ALA A 145 0.27 -7.46 -5.07
CA ALA A 145 1.08 -6.53 -5.86
C ALA A 145 1.17 -5.11 -5.26
N GLY A 146 0.96 -4.92 -3.96
CA GLY A 146 1.17 -3.63 -3.28
C GLY A 146 0.32 -2.45 -3.78
N GLY A 147 -0.60 -2.71 -4.72
CA GLY A 147 -1.49 -1.71 -5.29
C GLY A 147 -2.94 -2.14 -5.09
N GLN A 148 -3.69 -1.40 -4.30
CA GLN A 148 -5.15 -1.46 -4.39
C GLN A 148 -5.56 -0.92 -5.77
N ILE A 149 -5.53 -1.79 -6.77
CA ILE A 149 -6.33 -1.57 -7.97
C ILE A 149 -7.72 -2.05 -7.60
N PHE A 150 -8.59 -1.12 -7.23
CA PHE A 150 -10.02 -1.41 -7.19
C PHE A 150 -10.42 -1.80 -8.61
N ALA A 151 -10.76 -3.08 -8.80
CA ALA A 151 -11.44 -3.52 -10.01
C ALA A 151 -12.80 -2.80 -10.03
N VAL A 152 -12.87 -1.74 -10.82
CA VAL A 152 -14.14 -1.18 -11.24
C VAL A 152 -14.72 -2.18 -12.23
N GLN A 153 -15.76 -2.92 -11.81
CA GLN A 153 -16.67 -3.55 -12.75
C GLN A 153 -17.24 -2.41 -13.60
N SER A 154 -16.98 -2.49 -14.89
CA SER A 154 -17.53 -1.59 -15.91
C SER A 154 -19.00 -1.95 -16.10
N ASP A 155 -19.87 -1.28 -15.36
CA ASP A 155 -21.24 -1.03 -15.80
C ASP A 155 -21.43 0.47 -15.82
N GLY A 156 -21.78 0.97 -17.02
CA GLY A 156 -21.98 2.39 -17.27
C GLY A 156 -23.12 2.95 -16.44
N ASP A 157 -22.75 3.79 -15.52
CA ASP A 157 -23.50 4.93 -15.03
C ASP A 157 -22.63 5.70 -14.03
N ASN A 158 -22.81 7.01 -13.93
CA ASN A 158 -22.04 7.95 -13.09
C ASN A 158 -22.11 7.61 -11.59
N ASN A 159 -21.58 6.46 -11.15
CA ASN A 159 -21.63 6.00 -9.76
C ASN A 159 -20.28 6.17 -9.08
N ILE A 160 -20.18 7.22 -8.26
CA ILE A 160 -19.12 7.37 -7.26
C ILE A 160 -19.29 6.21 -6.24
N PRO A 161 -18.25 5.39 -5.99
CA PRO A 161 -18.33 4.24 -5.08
C PRO A 161 -18.87 4.64 -3.70
N GLU A 162 -19.69 3.79 -3.08
CA GLU A 162 -20.22 4.04 -1.73
C GLU A 162 -19.10 4.13 -0.68
N ASN A 163 -18.01 3.38 -0.84
CA ASN A 163 -16.86 3.36 0.05
C ASN A 163 -15.68 4.12 -0.58
N LEU A 164 -15.55 5.39 -0.24
CA LEU A 164 -14.42 6.23 -0.65
C LEU A 164 -13.21 6.01 0.29
N PRO A 165 -11.97 6.08 -0.23
CA PRO A 165 -10.76 6.01 0.60
C PRO A 165 -10.73 7.11 1.66
N LYS A 166 -10.06 6.82 2.79
CA LYS A 166 -9.85 7.80 3.87
C LYS A 166 -9.17 9.06 3.32
N GLY A 167 -9.75 10.21 3.56
CA GLY A 167 -9.28 11.51 3.04
C GLY A 167 -9.96 11.97 1.75
N ILE A 168 -10.80 11.15 1.12
CA ILE A 168 -11.64 11.53 -0.02
C ILE A 168 -13.09 11.68 0.47
N GLN A 169 -13.60 12.89 0.46
CA GLN A 169 -14.99 13.19 0.80
C GLN A 169 -15.85 13.22 -0.46
N ARG A 170 -17.00 12.55 -0.45
CA ARG A 170 -17.92 12.44 -1.59
C ARG A 170 -18.25 13.80 -2.20
N LYS A 171 -18.67 14.76 -1.38
CA LYS A 171 -19.07 16.10 -1.84
C LYS A 171 -17.94 16.84 -2.56
N THR A 172 -16.71 16.75 -2.07
CA THR A 172 -15.55 17.39 -2.71
C THR A 172 -15.19 16.68 -4.02
N LEU A 173 -15.31 15.34 -4.04
CA LEU A 173 -15.06 14.55 -5.24
C LEU A 173 -16.09 14.89 -6.36
N GLU A 174 -17.36 14.98 -6.02
CA GLU A 174 -18.44 15.39 -6.92
C GLU A 174 -18.17 16.79 -7.51
N ASN A 175 -17.75 17.75 -6.69
CA ASN A 175 -17.41 19.09 -7.14
C ASN A 175 -16.25 19.07 -8.14
N ILE A 176 -15.22 18.26 -7.89
CA ILE A 176 -14.06 18.14 -8.80
C ILE A 176 -14.45 17.45 -10.10
N ILE A 177 -15.24 16.38 -10.05
CA ILE A 177 -15.74 15.70 -11.26
C ILE A 177 -16.60 16.68 -12.09
N SER A 178 -17.53 17.40 -11.46
CA SER A 178 -18.35 18.42 -12.12
C SER A 178 -17.51 19.55 -12.72
N TYR A 179 -16.37 19.91 -12.11
CA TYR A 179 -15.44 20.87 -12.69
C TYR A 179 -14.86 20.36 -14.01
N PHE A 180 -14.43 19.09 -14.08
CA PHE A 180 -13.93 18.48 -15.31
C PHE A 180 -15.01 18.25 -16.36
N GLU A 181 -16.27 18.12 -15.98
CA GLU A 181 -17.41 18.05 -16.93
C GLU A 181 -17.66 19.38 -17.63
N LYS A 182 -17.45 20.47 -16.92
CA LYS A 182 -17.60 21.83 -17.44
C LYS A 182 -16.36 22.32 -18.20
N ASN A 183 -15.20 21.75 -17.93
CA ASN A 183 -13.92 22.17 -18.48
C ASN A 183 -13.25 21.00 -19.22
N SER A 184 -13.42 20.96 -20.54
CA SER A 184 -12.87 19.90 -21.41
C SER A 184 -11.36 20.03 -21.71
N GLY A 185 -10.71 21.11 -21.26
CA GLY A 185 -9.29 21.41 -21.46
C GLY A 185 -8.37 20.79 -20.40
N TRP A 186 -7.06 20.97 -20.59
CA TRP A 186 -6.05 20.67 -19.60
C TRP A 186 -6.08 21.68 -18.45
N CYS A 187 -6.17 21.22 -17.21
CA CYS A 187 -6.25 22.06 -16.02
C CYS A 187 -5.09 21.73 -15.07
N SER A 188 -4.47 22.76 -14.48
CA SER A 188 -3.47 22.59 -13.43
C SER A 188 -4.11 22.47 -12.04
N THR A 189 -3.35 21.98 -11.05
CA THR A 189 -3.80 21.95 -9.65
C THR A 189 -4.16 23.33 -9.11
N ASP A 190 -3.45 24.37 -9.56
CA ASP A 190 -3.70 25.75 -9.14
C ASP A 190 -5.05 26.26 -9.66
N MET A 191 -5.35 26.02 -10.94
CA MET A 191 -6.64 26.38 -11.55
C MET A 191 -7.82 25.71 -10.82
N ILE A 192 -7.69 24.43 -10.50
CA ILE A 192 -8.73 23.68 -9.79
C ILE A 192 -8.88 24.18 -8.35
N SER A 193 -7.75 24.48 -7.68
CA SER A 193 -7.72 25.02 -6.33
C SER A 193 -8.43 26.38 -6.24
N GLU A 194 -8.15 27.27 -7.17
CA GLU A 194 -8.76 28.59 -7.25
C GLU A 194 -10.26 28.52 -7.58
N ALA A 195 -10.63 27.70 -8.56
CA ALA A 195 -12.02 27.57 -8.99
C ALA A 195 -12.94 26.94 -7.93
N LEU A 196 -12.43 26.03 -7.08
CA LEU A 196 -13.22 25.30 -6.09
C LEU A 196 -13.02 25.81 -4.65
N GLY A 197 -12.09 26.74 -4.43
CA GLY A 197 -11.78 27.29 -3.10
C GLY A 197 -11.21 26.26 -2.12
N ILE A 198 -10.49 25.26 -2.63
CA ILE A 198 -9.87 24.19 -1.81
C ILE A 198 -8.34 24.22 -1.93
N SER A 199 -7.64 23.75 -0.90
CA SER A 199 -6.17 23.84 -0.89
C SER A 199 -5.53 23.00 -2.01
N ILE A 200 -4.37 23.43 -2.55
CA ILE A 200 -3.59 22.73 -3.57
C ILE A 200 -3.24 21.29 -3.10
N VAL A 201 -2.95 21.13 -1.80
CA VAL A 201 -2.65 19.81 -1.22
C VAL A 201 -3.87 18.89 -1.30
N THR A 202 -5.05 19.43 -1.00
CA THR A 202 -6.32 18.71 -1.15
C THR A 202 -6.53 18.35 -2.61
N VAL A 203 -6.42 19.30 -3.56
CA VAL A 203 -6.57 19.02 -4.99
C VAL A 203 -5.66 17.89 -5.43
N ARG A 204 -4.36 17.92 -5.11
CA ARG A 204 -3.40 16.86 -5.46
C ARG A 204 -3.83 15.48 -4.98
N ASN A 205 -4.36 15.38 -3.76
CA ASN A 205 -4.85 14.11 -3.22
C ASN A 205 -6.00 13.55 -4.06
N TYR A 206 -6.95 14.41 -4.48
CA TYR A 206 -8.05 14.01 -5.34
C TYR A 206 -7.61 13.71 -6.78
N MET A 207 -6.63 14.46 -7.34
CA MET A 207 -6.07 14.17 -8.67
C MET A 207 -5.43 12.79 -8.68
N ASN A 208 -4.60 12.46 -7.69
CA ASN A 208 -4.00 11.14 -7.56
C ASN A 208 -5.07 10.03 -7.49
N TYR A 209 -6.17 10.26 -6.79
CA TYR A 209 -7.28 9.32 -6.75
C TYR A 209 -7.95 9.16 -8.12
N LEU A 210 -8.28 10.27 -8.79
CA LEU A 210 -8.98 10.26 -10.09
C LEU A 210 -8.10 9.71 -11.24
N VAL A 211 -6.78 9.90 -11.18
CA VAL A 211 -5.82 9.28 -12.12
C VAL A 211 -5.79 7.77 -11.92
N ARG A 212 -5.70 7.32 -10.65
CA ARG A 212 -5.74 5.88 -10.32
C ARG A 212 -7.02 5.19 -10.77
N THR A 213 -8.17 5.87 -10.65
CA THR A 213 -9.46 5.36 -11.11
C THR A 213 -9.68 5.55 -12.61
N LYS A 214 -8.67 6.05 -13.34
CA LYS A 214 -8.71 6.34 -14.78
C LYS A 214 -9.85 7.30 -15.20
N THR A 215 -10.39 8.04 -14.24
CA THR A 215 -11.44 9.07 -14.49
C THR A 215 -10.85 10.28 -15.20
N ILE A 216 -9.58 10.60 -14.90
CA ILE A 216 -8.80 11.66 -15.57
C ILE A 216 -7.47 11.12 -16.05
N THR A 217 -6.86 11.79 -17.03
CA THR A 217 -5.48 11.59 -17.50
C THR A 217 -4.62 12.74 -17.02
N GLU A 218 -3.33 12.47 -16.81
CA GLU A 218 -2.32 13.47 -16.44
C GLU A 218 -1.27 13.63 -17.54
N ASP A 219 -0.69 14.82 -17.62
CA ASP A 219 0.43 15.16 -18.51
C ASP A 219 1.32 16.21 -17.85
N ILE A 220 2.57 16.33 -18.31
CA ILE A 220 3.54 17.26 -17.76
C ILE A 220 3.77 18.40 -18.75
N ASN A 221 3.49 19.64 -18.32
CA ASN A 221 3.81 20.81 -19.10
C ASN A 221 5.23 21.33 -18.78
N TYR A 222 6.12 21.21 -19.76
CA TYR A 222 7.50 21.72 -19.69
C TYR A 222 7.66 23.14 -20.26
N SER A 223 6.60 23.72 -20.85
CA SER A 223 6.67 25.01 -21.57
C SER A 223 6.57 26.23 -20.65
N THR A 224 6.37 26.05 -19.37
CA THR A 224 6.39 27.13 -18.38
C THR A 224 7.82 27.44 -18.01
N GLY A 225 8.28 28.68 -18.17
CA GLY A 225 9.64 29.15 -17.85
C GLY A 225 10.07 28.97 -16.38
N GLY A 226 9.49 28.00 -15.66
CA GLY A 226 9.72 27.61 -14.27
C GLY A 226 9.71 26.09 -14.09
N ARG A 227 9.29 25.60 -12.91
CA ARG A 227 9.17 24.18 -12.62
C ARG A 227 8.09 23.51 -13.49
N PRO A 228 8.29 22.27 -13.97
CA PRO A 228 7.28 21.50 -14.67
C PRO A 228 5.96 21.46 -13.89
N CYS A 229 4.84 21.69 -14.58
CA CYS A 229 3.52 21.70 -13.97
C CYS A 229 2.71 20.50 -14.44
N MET A 230 2.09 19.77 -13.49
CA MET A 230 1.18 18.68 -13.80
C MET A 230 -0.15 19.24 -14.32
N LEU A 231 -0.60 18.73 -15.43
CA LEU A 231 -1.89 19.03 -16.06
C LEU A 231 -2.79 17.80 -16.02
N TYR A 232 -4.08 18.02 -15.88
CA TYR A 232 -5.10 16.97 -15.78
C TYR A 232 -6.24 17.26 -16.74
N LYS A 233 -6.81 16.21 -17.32
CA LYS A 233 -7.94 16.28 -18.24
C LYS A 233 -8.86 15.08 -18.03
N LYS A 234 -10.17 15.24 -18.22
CA LYS A 234 -11.13 14.12 -18.20
C LYS A 234 -10.74 13.07 -19.24
N SER A 235 -10.67 11.80 -18.83
CA SER A 235 -10.40 10.69 -19.75
C SER A 235 -11.53 10.60 -20.79
N THR A 236 -11.20 10.76 -22.05
CA THR A 236 -12.09 10.40 -23.16
C THR A 236 -11.84 8.92 -23.44
N GLN A 237 -12.62 8.01 -22.85
CA GLN A 237 -12.66 6.64 -23.35
C GLN A 237 -13.42 6.62 -24.68
N PRO A 238 -12.88 6.00 -25.74
CA PRO A 238 -13.70 5.60 -26.86
C PRO A 238 -14.63 4.49 -26.37
N GLN A 239 -15.94 4.68 -26.55
CA GLN A 239 -16.92 3.61 -26.47
C GLN A 239 -16.52 2.53 -27.49
N HIS A 240 -16.14 1.34 -26.98
CA HIS A 240 -16.16 0.09 -27.75
C HIS A 240 -16.74 -1.01 -26.86
#